data_68f633d34a73ffa1f690c327c7a9d1b2
#
_entry.id   68f633d34a73ffa1f690c327c7a9d1b2
#
_cell.length_a   1.000
_cell.length_b   1.000
_cell.length_c   1.000
_cell.angle_alpha   90.00
_cell.angle_beta   90.00
_cell.angle_gamma   90.00
#
_symmetry.space_group_name_H-M   'P 1'
#
loop_
_entity.id
_entity.type
_entity.pdbx_description
1 polymer ?
#
loop_
_entity_poly.entity_id
_entity_poly.type
_entity_poly.pdbx_seq_one_letter_code
_entity_poly.pdbx_strand_id
1 'polypeptide(L)'
;MENRPNVLFVTLDSVRHDHTSVHGYERDTTPSLRRIADRPDGATFDSCIAHGKHTPKSSASILTGIYPSVHRFGYEDNTLDPDIETIAERFSKAGYRTVCVSNNAFVSEETGFGRGFDDIVVVPKEPLDIIQTAG
;
A
#
# COMPACT_ATOMS: atom_id res chain seq x y z
N MET A 1 30.81 1.08 -2.44
CA MET A 1 29.40 0.71 -2.72
C MET A 1 28.55 1.52 -1.75
N GLU A 2 27.71 2.42 -2.25
CA GLU A 2 26.73 3.08 -1.38
C GLU A 2 25.85 2.03 -0.71
N ASN A 3 25.80 2.07 0.62
CA ASN A 3 24.96 1.17 1.40
C ASN A 3 23.49 1.63 1.22
N ARG A 4 22.80 1.07 0.23
CA ARG A 4 21.39 1.35 -0.02
C ARG A 4 20.54 0.53 0.94
N PRO A 5 19.73 1.13 1.81
CA PRO A 5 18.87 0.39 2.72
C PRO A 5 17.77 -0.34 1.94
N ASN A 6 17.35 -1.50 2.44
CA ASN A 6 16.12 -2.14 1.99
C ASN A 6 14.91 -1.31 2.44
N VAL A 7 13.89 -1.23 1.59
CA VAL A 7 12.65 -0.50 1.88
C VAL A 7 11.49 -1.50 1.89
N LEU A 8 10.78 -1.57 3.00
CA LEU A 8 9.51 -2.29 3.12
C LEU A 8 8.39 -1.28 3.25
N PHE A 9 7.49 -1.25 2.26
CA PHE A 9 6.31 -0.41 2.26
C PHE A 9 5.06 -1.29 2.47
N VAL A 10 4.30 -1.04 3.53
CA VAL A 10 3.12 -1.84 3.90
C VAL A 10 1.89 -0.96 3.93
N THR A 11 0.86 -1.35 3.17
CA THR A 11 -0.45 -0.71 3.21
C THR A 11 -1.46 -1.66 3.87
N LEU A 12 -2.16 -1.17 4.87
CA LEU A 12 -3.23 -1.89 5.55
C LEU A 12 -4.57 -1.31 5.07
N ASP A 13 -5.26 -2.03 4.18
CA ASP A 13 -6.55 -1.60 3.66
C ASP A 13 -7.64 -1.71 4.72
N SER A 14 -8.54 -0.72 4.77
CA SER A 14 -9.72 -0.66 5.66
C SER A 14 -9.39 -0.69 7.16
N VAL A 15 -8.16 -0.39 7.56
CA VAL A 15 -7.78 -0.28 8.98
C VAL A 15 -8.05 1.14 9.48
N ARG A 16 -8.86 1.24 10.51
CA ARG A 16 -9.16 2.52 11.16
C ARG A 16 -8.04 2.90 12.12
N HIS A 17 -7.61 4.17 12.06
CA HIS A 17 -6.59 4.75 12.95
C HIS A 17 -6.95 4.55 14.43
N ASP A 18 -8.19 4.89 14.82
CA ASP A 18 -8.69 4.80 16.18
C ASP A 18 -8.91 3.36 16.71
N HIS A 19 -8.60 2.35 15.91
CA HIS A 19 -8.62 0.93 16.29
C HIS A 19 -7.21 0.30 16.25
N THR A 20 -6.18 1.12 16.18
CA THR A 20 -4.78 0.66 16.22
C THR A 20 -4.16 0.95 17.58
N SER A 21 -3.53 -0.05 18.18
CA SER A 21 -2.91 0.10 19.49
C SER A 21 -1.71 1.04 19.49
N VAL A 22 -1.07 1.23 18.34
CA VAL A 22 0.01 2.22 18.16
C VAL A 22 -0.50 3.66 18.35
N HIS A 23 -1.79 3.91 18.14
CA HIS A 23 -2.44 5.21 18.35
C HIS A 23 -3.36 5.24 19.58
N GLY A 24 -3.15 4.37 20.55
CA GLY A 24 -3.82 4.42 21.84
C GLY A 24 -5.12 3.61 21.95
N TYR A 25 -5.45 2.77 20.97
CA TYR A 25 -6.58 1.86 21.14
C TYR A 25 -6.34 0.91 22.33
N GLU A 26 -7.37 0.68 23.14
CA GLU A 26 -7.26 -0.11 24.39
C GLU A 26 -6.86 -1.57 24.20
N ARG A 27 -7.23 -2.16 23.04
CA ARG A 27 -6.84 -3.52 22.69
C ARG A 27 -5.54 -3.52 21.89
N ASP A 28 -4.69 -4.51 22.13
CA ASP A 28 -3.41 -4.63 21.43
C ASP A 28 -3.57 -5.20 20.01
N THR A 29 -4.14 -4.40 19.11
CA THR A 29 -4.47 -4.77 17.72
C THR A 29 -3.27 -4.67 16.78
N THR A 30 -2.28 -3.83 17.09
CA THR A 30 -1.10 -3.60 16.24
C THR A 30 0.21 -3.63 17.04
N PRO A 31 0.52 -4.74 17.76
CA PRO A 31 1.67 -4.80 18.66
C PRO A 31 3.02 -4.65 17.94
N SER A 32 3.10 -5.14 16.71
CA SER A 32 4.32 -5.03 15.90
C SER A 32 4.58 -3.60 15.44
N LEU A 33 3.54 -2.86 15.07
CA LEU A 33 3.66 -1.46 14.68
C LEU A 33 4.06 -0.60 15.90
N ARG A 34 3.48 -0.89 17.07
CA ARG A 34 3.88 -0.22 18.32
C ARG A 34 5.36 -0.45 18.62
N ARG A 35 5.84 -1.70 18.54
CA ARG A 35 7.26 -2.01 18.77
C ARG A 35 8.19 -1.29 17.79
N ILE A 36 7.77 -1.06 16.55
CA ILE A 36 8.54 -0.30 15.56
C ILE A 36 8.52 1.19 15.93
N ALA A 37 7.35 1.73 16.27
CA ALA A 37 7.16 3.12 16.65
C ALA A 37 7.98 3.52 17.90
N ASP A 38 8.06 2.62 18.88
CA ASP A 38 8.77 2.83 20.15
C ASP A 38 10.31 2.75 20.03
N ARG A 39 10.83 2.41 18.84
CA ARG A 39 12.29 2.38 18.62
C ARG A 39 12.85 3.80 18.60
N PRO A 40 14.14 4.00 18.99
CA PRO A 40 14.78 5.32 18.94
C PRO A 40 14.79 5.98 17.56
N ASP A 41 14.71 5.17 16.50
CA ASP A 41 14.64 5.56 15.09
C ASP A 41 13.23 5.42 14.49
N GLY A 42 12.23 5.10 15.33
CA GLY A 42 10.81 4.99 14.95
C GLY A 42 10.12 6.35 14.93
N ALA A 43 9.02 6.42 14.16
CA ALA A 43 8.13 7.58 14.15
C ALA A 43 6.68 7.17 13.89
N THR A 44 5.74 7.93 14.46
CA THR A 44 4.31 7.82 14.21
C THR A 44 3.74 9.17 13.82
N PHE A 45 2.64 9.15 13.08
CA PHE A 45 1.93 10.34 12.63
C PHE A 45 0.46 10.22 13.00
N ASP A 46 0.00 11.05 13.93
CA ASP A 46 -1.39 11.02 14.41
C ASP A 46 -2.38 11.64 13.42
N SER A 47 -1.90 12.44 12.49
CA SER A 47 -2.71 13.18 11.54
C SER A 47 -2.30 12.92 10.09
N CYS A 48 -2.30 11.65 9.69
CA CYS A 48 -2.08 11.24 8.31
C CYS A 48 -3.43 10.94 7.64
N ILE A 49 -3.84 11.78 6.70
CA ILE A 49 -5.17 11.72 6.07
C ILE A 49 -5.06 11.15 4.67
N ALA A 50 -5.86 10.10 4.40
CA ALA A 50 -5.95 9.52 3.06
C ALA A 50 -6.55 10.53 2.06
N HIS A 51 -5.96 10.63 0.88
CA HIS A 51 -6.38 11.57 -0.15
C HIS A 51 -7.67 11.17 -0.89
N GLY A 52 -8.13 9.94 -0.74
CA GLY A 52 -9.31 9.41 -1.40
C GLY A 52 -10.21 8.60 -0.47
N LYS A 53 -11.54 8.69 -0.68
CA LYS A 53 -12.55 7.93 0.09
C LYS A 53 -12.58 6.44 -0.26
N HIS A 54 -12.06 6.07 -1.43
CA HIS A 54 -12.13 4.72 -1.98
C HIS A 54 -10.74 4.23 -2.33
N THR A 55 -10.55 2.92 -2.19
CA THR A 55 -9.27 2.23 -2.45
C THR A 55 -8.60 2.65 -3.76
N PRO A 56 -9.26 2.70 -4.93
CA PRO A 56 -8.61 3.08 -6.17
C PRO A 56 -7.92 4.44 -6.11
N LYS A 57 -8.64 5.47 -5.64
CA LYS A 57 -8.12 6.84 -5.56
C LYS A 57 -7.00 6.98 -4.52
N SER A 58 -7.18 6.31 -3.38
CA SER A 58 -6.18 6.33 -2.31
C SER A 58 -4.91 5.59 -2.72
N SER A 59 -5.04 4.41 -3.33
CA SER A 59 -3.91 3.61 -3.81
C SER A 59 -3.11 4.36 -4.89
N ALA A 60 -3.79 5.02 -5.83
CA ALA A 60 -3.12 5.84 -6.82
C ALA A 60 -2.30 6.96 -6.17
N SER A 61 -2.87 7.67 -5.21
CA SER A 61 -2.15 8.73 -4.47
C SER A 61 -0.97 8.17 -3.69
N ILE A 62 -1.11 7.02 -3.05
CA ILE A 62 -0.04 6.35 -2.29
C ILE A 62 1.12 5.96 -3.22
N LEU A 63 0.81 5.39 -4.38
CA LEU A 63 1.83 4.87 -5.30
C LEU A 63 2.48 5.94 -6.19
N THR A 64 1.88 7.11 -6.29
CA THR A 64 2.40 8.20 -7.15
C THR A 64 2.84 9.45 -6.39
N GLY A 65 2.34 9.64 -5.16
CA GLY A 65 2.51 10.89 -4.41
C GLY A 65 1.68 12.06 -4.93
N ILE A 66 0.68 11.81 -5.79
CA ILE A 66 -0.11 12.83 -6.48
C ILE A 66 -1.55 12.82 -5.95
N TYR A 67 -2.20 13.98 -5.92
CA TYR A 67 -3.60 14.11 -5.50
C TYR A 67 -4.58 13.52 -6.52
N PRO A 68 -5.75 12.99 -6.08
CA PRO A 68 -6.78 12.44 -6.96
C PRO A 68 -7.26 13.39 -8.05
N SER A 69 -7.32 14.68 -7.77
CA SER A 69 -7.68 15.71 -8.75
C SER A 69 -6.72 15.83 -9.93
N VAL A 70 -5.49 15.35 -9.76
CA VAL A 70 -4.44 15.38 -10.78
C VAL A 70 -4.31 14.04 -11.48
N HIS A 71 -4.15 12.93 -10.73
CA HIS A 71 -4.01 11.61 -11.36
C HIS A 71 -5.31 11.06 -11.95
N ARG A 72 -6.46 11.56 -11.55
CA ARG A 72 -7.81 11.25 -12.04
C ARG A 72 -8.22 9.76 -11.99
N PHE A 73 -7.37 8.87 -11.53
CA PHE A 73 -7.64 7.45 -11.41
C PHE A 73 -8.89 7.19 -10.53
N GLY A 74 -9.81 6.34 -11.01
CA GLY A 74 -11.04 6.02 -10.30
C GLY A 74 -12.14 7.09 -10.42
N TYR A 75 -12.03 8.02 -11.36
CA TYR A 75 -13.12 8.95 -11.74
C TYR A 75 -13.84 8.46 -12.99
N GLU A 76 -13.13 8.39 -14.10
CA GLU A 76 -13.67 7.98 -15.42
C GLU A 76 -13.03 6.66 -15.85
N ASP A 77 -11.72 6.51 -15.58
CA ASP A 77 -10.92 5.35 -15.92
C ASP A 77 -10.28 4.74 -14.69
N ASN A 78 -10.02 3.44 -14.77
CA ASN A 78 -9.23 2.69 -13.79
C ASN A 78 -7.84 2.34 -14.34
N THR A 79 -7.30 3.20 -15.20
CA THR A 79 -5.94 3.09 -15.73
C THR A 79 -5.16 4.34 -15.33
N LEU A 80 -3.99 4.14 -14.74
CA LEU A 80 -3.10 5.23 -14.39
C LEU A 80 -2.45 5.78 -15.65
N ASP A 81 -2.50 7.11 -15.82
CA ASP A 81 -1.87 7.81 -16.91
C ASP A 81 -0.39 7.36 -17.03
N PRO A 82 0.07 6.92 -18.22
CA PRO A 82 1.44 6.46 -18.41
C PRO A 82 2.50 7.53 -18.13
N ASP A 83 2.16 8.81 -18.22
CA ASP A 83 3.07 9.92 -17.93
C ASP A 83 3.24 10.15 -16.41
N ILE A 84 2.40 9.53 -15.58
CA ILE A 84 2.51 9.59 -14.11
C ILE A 84 3.42 8.47 -13.64
N GLU A 85 4.57 8.84 -13.10
CA GLU A 85 5.55 7.90 -12.57
C GLU A 85 5.13 7.34 -11.21
N THR A 86 5.27 6.01 -11.04
CA THR A 86 5.01 5.32 -9.76
C THR A 86 6.24 5.32 -8.86
N ILE A 87 6.03 5.08 -7.58
CA ILE A 87 7.12 4.88 -6.62
C ILE A 87 8.00 3.67 -6.99
N ALA A 88 7.39 2.60 -7.54
CA ALA A 88 8.13 1.42 -7.99
C ALA A 88 9.05 1.75 -9.16
N GLU A 89 8.58 2.52 -10.14
CA GLU A 89 9.42 2.97 -11.26
C GLU A 89 10.60 3.83 -10.76
N ARG A 90 10.38 4.67 -9.75
CA ARG A 90 11.46 5.48 -9.15
C ARG A 90 12.51 4.61 -8.46
N PHE A 91 12.08 3.62 -7.69
CA PHE A 91 13.00 2.67 -7.06
C PHE A 91 13.75 1.82 -8.09
N SER A 92 13.06 1.33 -9.11
CA SER A 92 13.68 0.59 -10.21
C SER A 92 14.75 1.44 -10.92
N LYS A 93 14.45 2.69 -11.28
CA LYS A 93 15.43 3.63 -11.85
C LYS A 93 16.62 3.91 -10.92
N ALA A 94 16.40 3.86 -9.61
CA ALA A 94 17.46 3.97 -8.61
C ALA A 94 18.27 2.66 -8.43
N GLY A 95 17.95 1.61 -9.18
CA GLY A 95 18.66 0.33 -9.18
C GLY A 95 18.26 -0.61 -8.04
N TYR A 96 17.07 -0.46 -7.48
CA TYR A 96 16.49 -1.43 -6.56
C TYR A 96 15.79 -2.53 -7.34
N ARG A 97 15.85 -3.75 -6.82
CA ARG A 97 14.88 -4.78 -7.19
C ARG A 97 13.57 -4.51 -6.47
N THR A 98 12.49 -4.46 -7.22
CA THR A 98 11.18 -4.06 -6.75
C THR A 98 10.21 -5.24 -6.77
N VAL A 99 9.56 -5.52 -5.65
CA VAL A 99 8.62 -6.63 -5.50
C VAL A 99 7.31 -6.11 -4.92
N CYS A 100 6.20 -6.49 -5.52
CA CYS A 100 4.86 -6.23 -5.00
C CYS A 100 4.22 -7.54 -4.54
N VAL A 101 3.67 -7.54 -3.32
CA VAL A 101 2.80 -8.61 -2.84
C VAL A 101 1.45 -7.98 -2.49
N SER A 102 0.40 -8.37 -3.21
CA SER A 102 -0.91 -7.75 -3.04
C SER A 102 -2.04 -8.76 -3.18
N ASN A 103 -3.10 -8.57 -2.39
CA ASN A 103 -4.40 -9.23 -2.61
C ASN A 103 -5.42 -8.26 -3.23
N ASN A 104 -4.98 -7.07 -3.63
CA ASN A 104 -5.82 -6.05 -4.23
C ASN A 104 -5.76 -6.14 -5.76
N ALA A 105 -6.91 -6.38 -6.38
CA ALA A 105 -7.04 -6.50 -7.84
C ALA A 105 -6.67 -5.23 -8.63
N PHE A 106 -6.59 -4.07 -7.96
CA PHE A 106 -6.15 -2.83 -8.61
C PHE A 106 -4.63 -2.78 -8.83
N VAL A 107 -3.85 -3.65 -8.21
CA VAL A 107 -2.41 -3.71 -8.46
C VAL A 107 -2.16 -4.72 -9.57
N SER A 108 -2.27 -4.26 -10.81
CA SER A 108 -2.06 -5.08 -12.00
C SER A 108 -1.42 -4.25 -13.12
N GLU A 109 -0.98 -4.93 -14.17
CA GLU A 109 -0.49 -4.27 -15.38
C GLU A 109 -1.59 -3.47 -16.08
N GLU A 110 -2.82 -4.02 -16.11
CA GLU A 110 -3.98 -3.40 -16.76
C GLU A 110 -4.33 -2.03 -16.16
N THR A 111 -4.16 -1.87 -14.86
CA THR A 111 -4.41 -0.60 -14.17
C THR A 111 -3.22 0.36 -14.21
N GLY A 112 -2.06 -0.11 -14.65
CA GLY A 112 -0.80 0.64 -14.65
C GLY A 112 -0.09 0.66 -13.30
N PHE A 113 -0.65 0.06 -12.26
CA PHE A 113 0.03 0.00 -10.94
C PHE A 113 1.09 -1.09 -10.85
N GLY A 114 1.14 -2.00 -11.83
CA GLY A 114 2.22 -2.99 -11.94
C GLY A 114 3.54 -2.42 -12.44
N ARG A 115 3.53 -1.21 -13.01
CA ARG A 115 4.71 -0.60 -13.60
C ARG A 115 5.83 -0.38 -12.59
N GLY A 116 7.02 -0.77 -12.97
CA GLY A 116 8.23 -0.60 -12.17
C GLY A 116 8.47 -1.71 -11.14
N PHE A 117 7.58 -2.70 -11.02
CA PHE A 117 7.88 -3.91 -10.25
C PHE A 117 8.53 -4.97 -11.11
N ASP A 118 9.61 -5.56 -10.61
CA ASP A 118 10.28 -6.71 -11.24
C ASP A 118 9.47 -8.00 -11.02
N ASP A 119 8.82 -8.12 -9.86
CA ASP A 119 7.97 -9.25 -9.52
C ASP A 119 6.65 -8.77 -8.90
N ILE A 120 5.53 -9.36 -9.32
CA ILE A 120 4.21 -9.12 -8.74
C ILE A 120 3.63 -10.46 -8.29
N VAL A 121 3.38 -10.58 -6.99
CA VAL A 121 2.73 -11.74 -6.38
C VAL A 121 1.32 -11.34 -5.95
N VAL A 122 0.33 -11.84 -6.67
CA VAL A 122 -1.07 -11.68 -6.28
C VAL A 122 -1.46 -12.83 -5.36
N VAL A 123 -1.79 -12.51 -4.12
CA VAL A 123 -2.31 -13.50 -3.17
C VAL A 123 -3.79 -13.73 -3.49
N PRO A 124 -4.20 -14.93 -3.90
CA PRO A 124 -5.60 -15.23 -4.19
C PRO A 124 -6.44 -14.98 -2.94
N LYS A 125 -7.60 -14.35 -3.10
CA LYS A 125 -8.63 -14.41 -2.07
C LYS A 125 -9.13 -15.83 -2.07
N GLU A 126 -8.82 -16.60 -1.03
CA GLU A 126 -9.44 -17.90 -0.83
C GLU A 126 -10.96 -17.70 -0.75
N PRO A 127 -11.77 -18.49 -1.47
CA PRO A 127 -13.21 -18.44 -1.28
C PRO A 127 -13.51 -18.77 0.17
N LEU A 128 -14.37 -17.99 0.81
CA LEU A 128 -14.88 -18.22 2.18
C LEU A 128 -15.63 -19.56 2.34
N ASP A 129 -15.68 -20.38 1.32
CA ASP A 129 -16.38 -21.67 1.25
C ASP A 129 -15.73 -22.78 2.11
N ILE A 130 -14.51 -22.58 2.61
CA ILE A 130 -13.84 -23.59 3.45
C ILE A 130 -14.37 -23.60 4.89
N ILE A 131 -15.06 -22.56 5.34
CA ILE A 131 -15.56 -22.50 6.73
C ILE A 131 -16.92 -23.18 6.89
N GLN A 132 -17.63 -23.51 5.82
CA GLN A 132 -18.96 -24.16 5.89
C GLN A 132 -18.93 -25.70 5.87
N THR A 133 -17.78 -26.35 5.74
CA THR A 133 -17.70 -27.81 5.65
C THR A 133 -17.12 -28.51 6.89
N ALA A 134 -16.93 -27.78 7.99
CA ALA A 134 -16.55 -28.36 9.29
C ALA A 134 -17.65 -28.12 10.33
N GLY A 135 -18.82 -28.71 10.08
CA GLY A 135 -19.93 -28.77 11.00
C GLY A 135 -20.48 -30.22 11.07
#